data_1086618cfeb838dbb2b1bd105d6a1a29
#
_entry.id   1086618cfeb838dbb2b1bd105d6a1a29
#
_cell.length_a   1.000
_cell.length_b   1.000
_cell.length_c   1.000
_cell.angle_alpha   90.00
_cell.angle_beta   90.00
_cell.angle_gamma   90.00
#
_symmetry.space_group_name_H-M   'P 1'
#
loop_
_entity.id
_entity.type
_entity.pdbx_description
1 polymer ?
#
loop_
_entity_poly.entity_id
_entity_poly.type
_entity_poly.pdbx_seq_one_letter_code
_entity_poly.pdbx_strand_id
1 'polypeptide(L)'
;DIAIMLEWDDQTKSSNFDHSALYIDRAAVMFPVTAEKEAPSITMGEPGKPVNIWQWKAIGGERGQPGVKDNSNIKLAYQTIEDLNAEGYSTLTDQNQQDVKGGAVWKNNKWRLVFTRSLTNSNANDVQFKKSIYSLEILCNFIL
;
A
#
# COMPACT_ATOMS: atom_id res chain seq x y z
N ASP A 1 9.32 -12.29 -8.43
CA ASP A 1 8.42 -11.18 -8.09
C ASP A 1 7.06 -11.72 -7.68
N ILE A 2 6.31 -10.92 -6.91
CA ILE A 2 4.90 -11.10 -6.60
C ILE A 2 4.11 -9.95 -7.22
N ALA A 3 2.90 -10.26 -7.69
CA ALA A 3 1.93 -9.27 -8.13
C ALA A 3 0.61 -9.52 -7.42
N ILE A 4 0.00 -8.47 -6.87
CA ILE A 4 -1.29 -8.52 -6.20
C ILE A 4 -2.23 -7.57 -6.93
N MET A 5 -3.34 -8.09 -7.40
CA MET A 5 -4.37 -7.31 -8.06
C MET A 5 -5.59 -7.18 -7.16
N LEU A 6 -6.05 -5.95 -6.98
CA LEU A 6 -7.30 -5.61 -6.30
C LEU A 6 -8.28 -5.06 -7.33
N GLU A 7 -9.53 -5.45 -7.22
CA GLU A 7 -10.62 -4.89 -8.03
C GLU A 7 -11.84 -4.64 -7.14
N TRP A 8 -12.43 -3.45 -7.23
CA TRP A 8 -13.65 -3.10 -6.51
C TRP A 8 -14.53 -2.15 -7.31
N ASP A 9 -15.83 -2.20 -7.04
CA ASP A 9 -16.79 -1.30 -7.62
C ASP A 9 -16.73 0.07 -6.92
N ASP A 10 -16.74 1.14 -7.73
CA ASP A 10 -16.76 2.51 -7.25
C ASP A 10 -17.48 3.38 -8.29
N GLN A 11 -18.61 3.94 -7.89
CA GLN A 11 -19.46 4.76 -8.75
C GLN A 11 -18.82 6.10 -9.13
N THR A 12 -17.84 6.54 -8.34
CA THR A 12 -17.19 7.84 -8.48
C THR A 12 -15.67 7.67 -8.50
N LYS A 13 -14.98 8.49 -9.28
CA LYS A 13 -13.53 8.58 -9.26
C LYS A 13 -13.12 9.77 -8.43
N SER A 14 -12.69 9.56 -7.20
CA SER A 14 -12.24 10.63 -6.28
C SER A 14 -10.73 10.74 -6.29
N SER A 15 -10.19 11.53 -7.23
CA SER A 15 -8.75 11.68 -7.46
C SER A 15 -8.24 13.11 -7.35
N ASN A 16 -9.10 14.09 -7.03
CA ASN A 16 -8.75 15.51 -7.00
C ASN A 16 -8.54 16.03 -5.59
N PHE A 17 -7.56 16.91 -5.42
CA PHE A 17 -7.27 17.64 -4.19
C PHE A 17 -8.23 18.81 -3.90
N ASP A 18 -9.35 18.92 -4.60
CA ASP A 18 -10.31 20.00 -4.35
C ASP A 18 -10.91 19.85 -2.94
N HIS A 19 -10.31 20.58 -2.03
CA HIS A 19 -10.74 20.91 -0.66
C HIS A 19 -10.75 19.81 0.42
N SER A 20 -10.47 18.55 0.12
CA SER A 20 -10.22 17.61 1.22
C SER A 20 -9.45 16.37 0.73
N ALA A 21 -8.14 16.34 0.96
CA ALA A 21 -7.30 15.15 0.82
C ALA A 21 -7.81 13.93 1.64
N LEU A 22 -8.85 14.13 2.43
CA LEU A 22 -9.51 13.13 3.26
C LEU A 22 -10.42 12.18 2.49
N TYR A 23 -10.81 12.51 1.25
CA TYR A 23 -11.81 11.75 0.50
C TYR A 23 -11.33 11.22 -0.85
N ILE A 24 -10.02 11.19 -1.07
CA ILE A 24 -9.47 10.53 -2.26
C ILE A 24 -9.55 9.02 -2.12
N ASP A 25 -9.78 8.33 -3.23
CA ASP A 25 -9.80 6.87 -3.26
C ASP A 25 -8.45 6.30 -2.85
N ARG A 26 -8.48 5.27 -2.01
CA ARG A 26 -7.30 4.60 -1.46
C ARG A 26 -7.55 3.10 -1.37
N ALA A 27 -6.48 2.34 -1.45
CA ALA A 27 -6.51 0.93 -1.11
C ALA A 27 -5.14 0.51 -0.55
N ALA A 28 -5.15 -0.46 0.34
CA ALA A 28 -3.92 -0.99 0.91
C ALA A 28 -4.01 -2.50 1.12
N VAL A 29 -2.86 -3.16 1.11
CA VAL A 29 -2.68 -4.53 1.57
C VAL A 29 -1.68 -4.53 2.70
N MET A 30 -1.92 -5.35 3.71
CA MET A 30 -1.10 -5.44 4.90
C MET A 30 -0.59 -6.87 5.10
N PHE A 31 0.69 -6.99 5.44
CA PHE A 31 1.35 -8.27 5.66
C PHE A 31 2.08 -8.27 6.99
N PRO A 32 2.10 -9.39 7.73
CA PRO A 32 3.02 -9.54 8.84
C PRO A 32 4.47 -9.52 8.33
N VAL A 33 5.33 -8.78 9.00
CA VAL A 33 6.79 -8.77 8.69
C VAL A 33 7.40 -10.12 9.04
N THR A 34 6.97 -10.71 10.16
CA THR A 34 7.42 -12.03 10.63
C THR A 34 6.27 -13.04 10.53
N ALA A 35 6.60 -14.25 10.04
CA ALA A 35 5.65 -15.36 10.03
C ALA A 35 5.55 -15.96 11.44
N GLU A 36 4.53 -15.58 12.18
CA GLU A 36 4.20 -16.12 13.49
C GLU A 36 2.93 -16.99 13.44
N LYS A 37 2.68 -17.78 14.51
CA LYS A 37 1.47 -18.60 14.59
C LYS A 37 0.19 -17.78 14.70
N GLU A 38 0.28 -16.60 15.30
CA GLU A 38 -0.83 -15.66 15.45
C GLU A 38 -0.61 -14.45 14.55
N ALA A 39 -1.62 -14.15 13.77
CA ALA A 39 -1.60 -12.96 12.94
C ALA A 39 -1.50 -11.67 13.78
N PRO A 40 -0.77 -10.64 13.32
CA PRO A 40 -0.79 -9.32 13.94
C PRO A 40 -2.20 -8.75 13.97
N SER A 41 -2.42 -7.79 14.88
CA SER A 41 -3.70 -7.07 14.93
C SER A 41 -4.04 -6.42 13.59
N ILE A 42 -5.29 -6.54 13.17
CA ILE A 42 -5.84 -5.89 11.97
C ILE A 42 -5.77 -4.35 12.03
N THR A 43 -5.55 -3.78 13.19
CA THR A 43 -5.38 -2.35 13.43
C THR A 43 -3.94 -1.89 13.25
N MET A 44 -3.31 -2.31 12.15
CA MET A 44 -1.93 -1.96 11.78
C MET A 44 -0.86 -2.61 12.68
N GLY A 45 -1.06 -3.87 13.05
CA GLY A 45 -0.14 -4.58 13.92
C GLY A 45 -0.33 -4.27 15.40
N GLU A 46 0.62 -4.70 16.22
CA GLU A 46 0.68 -4.47 17.67
C GLU A 46 2.15 -4.50 18.12
N PRO A 47 2.48 -3.99 19.33
CA PRO A 47 3.85 -4.02 19.84
C PRO A 47 4.47 -5.42 19.77
N GLY A 48 5.63 -5.53 19.11
CA GLY A 48 6.32 -6.81 18.86
C GLY A 48 5.84 -7.59 17.63
N LYS A 49 4.76 -7.17 16.98
CA LYS A 49 4.24 -7.78 15.74
C LYS A 49 4.06 -6.74 14.63
N PRO A 50 5.17 -6.24 14.06
CA PRO A 50 5.12 -5.23 13.00
C PRO A 50 4.48 -5.76 11.72
N VAL A 51 3.90 -4.84 10.96
CA VAL A 51 3.31 -5.09 9.66
C VAL A 51 3.95 -4.22 8.59
N ASN A 52 4.04 -4.77 7.37
CA ASN A 52 4.39 -4.05 6.16
C ASN A 52 3.10 -3.75 5.39
N ILE A 53 2.91 -2.52 4.96
CA ILE A 53 1.69 -2.02 4.33
C ILE A 53 2.04 -1.42 2.98
N TRP A 54 1.42 -1.94 1.92
CA TRP A 54 1.49 -1.36 0.58
C TRP A 54 0.23 -0.55 0.34
N GLN A 55 0.37 0.75 0.27
CA GLN A 55 -0.75 1.67 0.10
C GLN A 55 -0.71 2.32 -1.28
N TRP A 56 -1.88 2.44 -1.89
CA TRP A 56 -2.12 3.26 -3.06
C TRP A 56 -3.11 4.38 -2.72
N LYS A 57 -2.87 5.54 -3.32
CA LYS A 57 -3.74 6.72 -3.24
C LYS A 57 -4.02 7.24 -4.64
N ALA A 58 -5.26 7.59 -4.95
CA ALA A 58 -5.68 8.16 -6.25
C ALA A 58 -5.24 9.63 -6.42
N ILE A 59 -3.98 9.93 -6.13
CA ILE A 59 -3.44 11.29 -6.22
C ILE A 59 -3.01 11.58 -7.66
N GLY A 60 -3.57 12.62 -8.27
CA GLY A 60 -3.07 13.15 -9.54
C GLY A 60 -3.44 12.40 -10.80
N GLY A 61 -4.45 11.54 -10.78
CA GLY A 61 -4.94 10.84 -11.97
C GLY A 61 -4.09 9.64 -12.37
N GLU A 62 -4.32 9.14 -13.60
CA GLU A 62 -3.74 7.88 -14.10
C GLU A 62 -2.22 7.91 -14.34
N ARG A 63 -1.62 9.08 -14.24
CA ARG A 63 -0.15 9.27 -14.30
C ARG A 63 0.21 10.36 -13.32
N GLY A 64 1.25 10.11 -12.52
CA GLY A 64 1.79 11.09 -11.59
C GLY A 64 1.91 12.45 -12.24
N GLN A 65 1.35 13.48 -11.61
CA GLN A 65 1.28 14.83 -12.19
C GLN A 65 2.68 15.32 -12.55
N PRO A 66 2.95 15.67 -13.82
CA PRO A 66 4.13 16.45 -14.15
C PRO A 66 3.90 17.88 -13.66
N GLY A 67 4.63 18.33 -12.66
CA GLY A 67 4.60 19.74 -12.31
C GLY A 67 4.82 20.13 -10.86
N VAL A 68 4.86 19.20 -9.93
CA VAL A 68 5.31 19.52 -8.57
C VAL A 68 6.83 19.59 -8.57
N LYS A 69 7.37 20.80 -8.52
CA LYS A 69 8.80 21.05 -8.41
C LYS A 69 9.33 20.37 -7.15
N ASP A 70 10.40 19.65 -7.32
CA ASP A 70 11.17 18.90 -6.35
C ASP A 70 11.38 19.68 -5.03
N ASN A 71 10.53 19.41 -4.06
CA ASN A 71 10.78 19.75 -2.68
C ASN A 71 10.81 18.42 -1.92
N SER A 72 11.97 17.99 -1.49
CA SER A 72 12.24 16.66 -0.96
C SER A 72 11.28 16.20 0.16
N ASN A 73 10.68 17.14 0.87
CA ASN A 73 9.70 16.88 1.93
C ASN A 73 8.27 16.67 1.41
N ILE A 74 8.00 16.98 0.14
CA ILE A 74 6.67 16.83 -0.49
C ILE A 74 6.62 15.56 -1.34
N LYS A 75 7.77 14.99 -1.69
CA LYS A 75 7.90 13.88 -2.64
C LYS A 75 7.13 12.63 -2.19
N LEU A 76 7.11 12.34 -0.90
CA LEU A 76 6.34 11.21 -0.33
C LEU A 76 4.83 11.47 -0.31
N ALA A 77 4.41 12.70 -0.10
CA ALA A 77 2.99 13.05 -0.05
C ALA A 77 2.26 12.91 -1.39
N TYR A 78 3.00 12.85 -2.49
CA TYR A 78 2.46 12.74 -3.85
C TYR A 78 2.80 11.41 -4.54
N GLN A 79 3.34 10.43 -3.82
CA GLN A 79 3.51 9.09 -4.38
C GLN A 79 2.14 8.40 -4.42
N THR A 80 1.81 7.80 -5.56
CA THR A 80 0.60 6.99 -5.70
C THR A 80 0.71 5.66 -4.99
N ILE A 81 1.93 5.13 -4.87
CA ILE A 81 2.24 3.88 -4.16
C ILE A 81 3.24 4.19 -3.06
N GLU A 82 2.95 3.70 -1.87
CA GLU A 82 3.78 3.86 -0.68
C GLU A 82 4.03 2.49 -0.04
N ASP A 83 5.27 2.27 0.39
CA ASP A 83 5.69 1.12 1.17
C ASP A 83 5.91 1.60 2.62
N LEU A 84 5.08 1.11 3.52
CA LEU A 84 4.95 1.63 4.89
C LEU A 84 5.13 0.51 5.90
N ASN A 85 5.46 0.88 7.14
CA ASN A 85 5.43 -0.01 8.30
C ASN A 85 4.54 0.54 9.41
N ALA A 86 4.05 -0.36 10.24
CA ALA A 86 3.38 -0.01 11.48
C ALA A 86 3.55 -1.12 12.52
N GLU A 87 3.45 -0.74 13.79
CA GLU A 87 3.52 -1.63 14.95
C GLU A 87 2.43 -1.24 15.96
N GLY A 88 1.22 -1.03 15.43
CA GLY A 88 0.04 -0.59 16.15
C GLY A 88 -0.53 0.73 15.64
N TYR A 89 -1.68 1.11 16.15
CA TYR A 89 -2.37 2.35 15.80
C TYR A 89 -1.47 3.58 16.06
N SER A 90 -1.47 4.53 15.14
CA SER A 90 -0.65 5.76 15.16
C SER A 90 0.87 5.56 15.03
N THR A 91 1.33 4.39 14.63
CA THR A 91 2.76 4.13 14.42
C THR A 91 3.15 4.03 12.94
N LEU A 92 2.25 4.41 12.04
CA LEU A 92 2.49 4.35 10.60
C LEU A 92 3.72 5.18 10.22
N THR A 93 4.68 4.55 9.56
CA THR A 93 5.98 5.13 9.22
C THR A 93 6.33 4.86 7.77
N ASP A 94 6.83 5.87 7.08
CA ASP A 94 7.39 5.72 5.75
C ASP A 94 8.70 4.94 5.80
N GLN A 95 8.90 4.03 4.87
CA GLN A 95 10.18 3.38 4.70
C GLN A 95 11.12 4.23 3.84
N ASN A 96 12.41 4.22 4.18
CA ASN A 96 13.43 4.86 3.34
C ASN A 96 13.57 4.18 1.97
N GLN A 97 13.33 2.88 1.92
CA GLN A 97 13.36 2.07 0.70
C GLN A 97 11.93 1.82 0.24
N GLN A 98 11.59 2.32 -0.94
CA GLN A 98 10.28 2.23 -1.56
C GLN A 98 10.33 1.24 -2.72
N ASP A 99 10.21 -0.06 -2.43
CA ASP A 99 10.41 -1.14 -3.40
C ASP A 99 9.13 -1.54 -4.12
N VAL A 100 7.98 -1.20 -3.54
CA VAL A 100 6.68 -1.52 -4.12
C VAL A 100 6.41 -0.64 -5.32
N LYS A 101 6.04 -1.26 -6.42
CA LYS A 101 5.61 -0.59 -7.66
C LYS A 101 4.17 -0.97 -7.95
N GLY A 102 3.51 -0.18 -8.77
CA GLY A 102 2.16 -0.50 -9.19
C GLY A 102 1.46 0.64 -9.88
N GLY A 103 0.18 0.47 -10.06
CA GLY A 103 -0.68 1.49 -10.66
C GLY A 103 -2.13 1.04 -10.66
N ALA A 104 -3.02 2.01 -10.78
CA ALA A 104 -4.45 1.76 -10.80
C ALA A 104 -5.12 2.43 -12.00
N VAL A 105 -6.21 1.79 -12.44
CA VAL A 105 -7.09 2.31 -13.50
C VAL A 105 -8.52 2.26 -13.01
N TRP A 106 -9.23 3.40 -13.16
CA TRP A 106 -10.67 3.45 -12.98
C TRP A 106 -11.38 3.42 -14.33
N LYS A 107 -12.24 2.42 -14.53
CA LYS A 107 -13.00 2.26 -15.76
C LYS A 107 -14.30 1.51 -15.48
N ASN A 108 -15.40 1.95 -16.09
CA ASN A 108 -16.72 1.32 -15.95
C ASN A 108 -17.17 1.22 -14.48
N ASN A 109 -17.00 2.29 -13.71
CA ASN A 109 -17.33 2.37 -12.27
C ASN A 109 -16.61 1.30 -11.43
N LYS A 110 -15.35 1.04 -11.79
CA LYS A 110 -14.54 0.03 -11.11
C LYS A 110 -13.08 0.43 -11.09
N TRP A 111 -12.44 0.29 -9.94
CA TRP A 111 -11.00 0.37 -9.81
C TRP A 111 -10.36 -1.00 -10.04
N ARG A 112 -9.22 -0.98 -10.70
CA ARG A 112 -8.25 -2.09 -10.78
C ARG A 112 -6.89 -1.56 -10.39
N LEU A 113 -6.33 -2.11 -9.36
CA LEU A 113 -5.04 -1.74 -8.81
C LEU A 113 -4.12 -2.96 -8.83
N VAL A 114 -2.88 -2.78 -9.23
CA VAL A 114 -1.84 -3.81 -9.15
C VAL A 114 -0.67 -3.29 -8.34
N PHE A 115 -0.27 -4.05 -7.34
CA PHE A 115 1.01 -3.90 -6.65
C PHE A 115 1.99 -4.95 -7.14
N THR A 116 3.26 -4.61 -7.29
CA THR A 116 4.33 -5.54 -7.63
C THR A 116 5.58 -5.26 -6.81
N ARG A 117 6.27 -6.33 -6.38
CA ARG A 117 7.56 -6.25 -5.70
C ARG A 117 8.33 -7.56 -5.89
N SER A 118 9.65 -7.53 -5.67
CA SER A 118 10.43 -8.75 -5.50
C SER A 118 9.94 -9.57 -4.32
N LEU A 119 9.98 -10.89 -4.42
CA LEU A 119 9.58 -11.78 -3.32
C LEU A 119 10.36 -11.53 -2.03
N THR A 120 11.64 -11.21 -2.19
CA THR A 120 12.55 -10.90 -1.09
C THR A 120 13.39 -9.67 -1.41
N ASN A 121 13.80 -8.95 -0.38
CA ASN A 121 14.77 -7.86 -0.45
C ASN A 121 15.63 -7.84 0.82
N SER A 122 16.51 -6.85 0.96
CA SER A 122 17.39 -6.69 2.12
C SER A 122 16.80 -5.89 3.28
N ASN A 123 15.59 -5.35 3.12
CA ASN A 123 14.95 -4.55 4.16
C ASN A 123 14.30 -5.46 5.20
N ALA A 124 14.75 -5.36 6.44
CA ALA A 124 14.23 -6.17 7.54
C ALA A 124 12.79 -5.80 7.96
N ASN A 125 12.32 -4.62 7.56
CA ASN A 125 10.97 -4.15 7.85
C ASN A 125 9.95 -4.58 6.78
N ASP A 126 10.40 -5.25 5.72
CA ASP A 126 9.55 -5.76 4.67
C ASP A 126 9.17 -7.21 4.87
N VAL A 127 7.95 -7.53 4.47
CA VAL A 127 7.55 -8.92 4.36
C VAL A 127 8.44 -9.66 3.37
N GLN A 128 8.99 -10.80 3.75
CA GLN A 128 9.79 -11.67 2.89
C GLN A 128 8.93 -12.87 2.44
N PHE A 129 8.50 -12.83 1.18
CA PHE A 129 7.69 -13.91 0.62
C PHE A 129 8.57 -15.10 0.26
N LYS A 130 8.40 -16.20 0.97
CA LYS A 130 9.07 -17.44 0.64
C LYS A 130 8.23 -18.20 -0.38
N LYS A 131 8.86 -18.78 -1.39
CA LYS A 131 8.20 -19.72 -2.30
C LYS A 131 7.89 -21.00 -1.49
N SER A 132 6.73 -21.03 -0.86
CA SER A 132 6.23 -22.16 -0.09
C SER A 132 5.11 -22.84 -0.89
N ILE A 133 5.01 -24.15 -0.75
CA ILE A 133 3.92 -24.98 -1.32
C ILE A 133 2.61 -24.80 -0.51
N TYR A 134 2.67 -24.08 0.62
CA TYR A 134 1.52 -23.84 1.47
C TYR A 134 0.75 -22.60 1.06
N SER A 135 -0.57 -22.68 1.17
CA SER A 135 -1.47 -21.57 0.88
C SER A 135 -1.03 -20.29 1.58
N LEU A 136 -0.87 -19.24 0.80
CA LEU A 136 -0.64 -17.90 1.31
C LEU A 136 -1.95 -17.43 1.94
N GLU A 137 -2.05 -17.48 3.26
CA GLU A 137 -3.12 -16.78 3.97
C GLU A 137 -2.79 -15.28 3.95
N ILE A 138 -3.28 -14.63 2.91
CA ILE A 138 -3.20 -13.17 2.79
C ILE A 138 -4.34 -12.60 3.62
N LEU A 139 -4.03 -12.06 4.79
CA LEU A 139 -4.93 -11.16 5.51
C LEU A 139 -5.01 -9.84 4.75
N CYS A 140 -5.84 -9.81 3.71
CA CYS A 140 -6.19 -8.55 3.06
C CYS A 140 -7.23 -7.83 3.91
N ASN A 141 -6.81 -6.85 4.68
CA ASN A 141 -7.71 -5.89 5.26
C ASN A 141 -7.80 -4.69 4.34
N PHE A 142 -8.98 -4.48 3.75
CA PHE A 142 -9.29 -3.29 2.99
C PHE A 142 -9.60 -2.17 3.98
N ILE A 143 -8.80 -1.12 3.95
CA ILE A 143 -9.16 0.16 4.57
C ILE A 143 -9.70 1.01 3.42
N LEU A 144 -11.00 1.04 3.29
CA LEU A 144 -11.72 1.97 2.42
C LEU A 144 -11.82 3.33 3.08
#